data_a947d04021a105efb9540e20a228e235
#
_entry.id   a947d04021a105efb9540e20a228e235
#
_cell.length_a   1.000
_cell.length_b   1.000
_cell.length_c   1.000
_cell.angle_alpha   90.00
_cell.angle_beta   90.00
_cell.angle_gamma   90.00
#
_symmetry.space_group_name_H-M   'P 1'
#
loop_
_entity.id
_entity.type
_entity.pdbx_description
1 polymer ?
#
loop_
_entity_poly.entity_id
_entity_poly.type
_entity_poly.pdbx_seq_one_letter_code
_entity_poly.pdbx_strand_id
1 'polypeptide(L)'
;MSKRLIVCADGTWNKVEKAKSGKHLSTNVAKFAAAMLPTDIHGIPQSLCYLEGVGTHRGEWLRGGMFGLGISGNIGRAYEFLVQSYEPEDEIWIFGFSRGAFTARSLASMVRAAVY
;
A
#
# COMPACT_ATOMS: atom_id res chain seq x y z
N MET A 1 4.87 -4.97 23.42
CA MET A 1 5.07 -6.00 22.36
C MET A 1 5.09 -5.35 21.00
N SER A 2 6.08 -5.65 20.21
CA SER A 2 6.14 -5.06 18.87
C SER A 2 5.07 -5.66 17.96
N LYS A 3 4.69 -4.89 16.96
CA LYS A 3 3.72 -5.33 15.97
C LYS A 3 4.28 -5.09 14.59
N ARG A 4 3.58 -5.57 13.59
CA ARG A 4 3.98 -5.34 12.19
C ARG A 4 3.01 -4.39 11.53
N LEU A 5 3.57 -3.38 10.89
CA LEU A 5 2.82 -2.45 10.07
C LEU A 5 3.12 -2.77 8.62
N ILE A 6 2.09 -3.12 7.87
CA ILE A 6 2.25 -3.62 6.52
C ILE A 6 1.54 -2.70 5.55
N VAL A 7 2.28 -2.19 4.57
CA VAL A 7 1.74 -1.35 3.51
C VAL A 7 1.83 -2.12 2.21
N CYS A 8 0.71 -2.22 1.52
CA CYS A 8 0.64 -2.88 0.22
C CYS A 8 0.16 -1.88 -0.82
N ALA A 9 1.05 -1.49 -1.72
CA ALA A 9 0.75 -0.51 -2.76
C ALA A 9 0.57 -1.22 -4.11
N ASP A 10 -0.64 -1.16 -4.64
CA ASP A 10 -0.97 -1.86 -5.87
C ASP A 10 -0.60 -1.05 -7.11
N GLY A 11 -0.62 -1.73 -8.25
CA GLY A 11 -0.25 -1.11 -9.51
C GLY A 11 -1.38 -0.31 -10.14
N THR A 12 -1.02 0.47 -11.13
CA THR A 12 -1.98 1.29 -11.86
C THR A 12 -3.12 0.43 -12.41
N TRP A 13 -4.35 0.92 -12.25
CA TRP A 13 -5.57 0.26 -12.71
C TRP A 13 -5.91 -1.01 -11.95
N ASN A 14 -5.18 -1.35 -10.91
CA ASN A 14 -5.41 -2.58 -10.15
C ASN A 14 -6.12 -2.29 -8.85
N LYS A 15 -7.11 -3.10 -8.57
CA LYS A 15 -7.91 -3.05 -7.35
C LYS A 15 -8.19 -4.46 -6.88
N VAL A 16 -8.64 -4.57 -5.66
CA VAL A 16 -9.11 -5.84 -5.15
C VAL A 16 -10.37 -6.31 -5.89
N GLU A 17 -11.09 -5.38 -6.45
CA GLU A 17 -12.37 -5.67 -7.07
C GLU A 17 -12.25 -6.55 -8.30
N LYS A 18 -13.36 -7.17 -8.64
CA LYS A 18 -13.41 -8.11 -9.75
C LYS A 18 -13.29 -7.43 -11.10
N ALA A 19 -12.86 -8.22 -12.06
CA ALA A 19 -12.71 -7.78 -13.43
C ALA A 19 -14.08 -7.67 -14.13
N LYS A 20 -14.02 -7.10 -15.33
CA LYS A 20 -15.21 -6.87 -16.14
C LYS A 20 -16.00 -8.13 -16.47
N SER A 21 -15.34 -9.24 -16.63
CA SER A 21 -15.99 -10.48 -17.00
C SER A 21 -16.59 -11.24 -15.83
N GLY A 22 -16.66 -10.61 -14.69
CA GLY A 22 -17.16 -11.27 -13.49
C GLY A 22 -16.12 -12.10 -12.76
N LYS A 23 -14.94 -12.20 -13.31
CA LYS A 23 -13.82 -12.89 -12.64
C LYS A 23 -13.03 -11.89 -11.83
N HIS A 24 -12.47 -12.39 -10.73
CA HIS A 24 -11.54 -11.58 -9.98
C HIS A 24 -10.18 -11.59 -10.66
N LEU A 25 -9.69 -10.41 -11.00
CA LEU A 25 -8.34 -10.26 -11.51
C LEU A 25 -7.57 -9.47 -10.48
N SER A 26 -6.98 -10.19 -9.54
CA SER A 26 -6.24 -9.56 -8.46
C SER A 26 -4.76 -9.69 -8.71
N THR A 27 -4.03 -8.64 -8.38
CA THR A 27 -2.58 -8.68 -8.40
C THR A 27 -2.09 -9.53 -7.23
N ASN A 28 -0.82 -9.89 -7.27
CA ASN A 28 -0.21 -10.59 -6.15
C ASN A 28 -0.23 -9.73 -4.88
N VAL A 29 -0.13 -8.41 -5.04
CA VAL A 29 -0.21 -7.51 -3.90
C VAL A 29 -1.60 -7.56 -3.27
N ALA A 30 -2.65 -7.53 -4.10
CA ALA A 30 -4.02 -7.61 -3.60
C ALA A 30 -4.27 -8.97 -2.93
N LYS A 31 -3.76 -10.04 -3.51
CA LYS A 31 -3.91 -11.37 -2.92
C LYS A 31 -3.20 -11.47 -1.58
N PHE A 32 -2.01 -10.91 -1.51
CA PHE A 32 -1.23 -10.90 -0.28
C PHE A 32 -1.97 -10.11 0.80
N ALA A 33 -2.49 -8.94 0.45
CA ALA A 33 -3.23 -8.12 1.39
C ALA A 33 -4.48 -8.85 1.90
N ALA A 34 -5.19 -9.50 1.00
CA ALA A 34 -6.41 -10.24 1.37
C ALA A 34 -6.13 -11.43 2.28
N ALA A 35 -4.94 -12.00 2.18
CA ALA A 35 -4.56 -13.15 2.99
C ALA A 35 -3.95 -12.77 4.33
N MET A 36 -3.77 -11.48 4.59
CA MET A 36 -3.12 -11.01 5.81
C MET A 36 -3.99 -11.28 7.02
N LEU A 37 -3.39 -11.86 8.03
CA LEU A 37 -4.10 -12.14 9.29
C LEU A 37 -3.85 -11.00 10.29
N PRO A 38 -4.81 -10.76 11.19
CA PRO A 38 -4.61 -9.72 12.21
C PRO A 38 -3.50 -10.05 13.20
N THR A 39 -3.18 -11.32 13.36
CA THR A 39 -2.04 -11.75 14.18
C THR A 39 -1.35 -12.90 13.47
N ASP A 40 -0.06 -13.04 13.69
CA ASP A 40 0.66 -14.17 13.13
C ASP A 40 0.56 -15.40 14.05
N ILE A 41 1.26 -16.47 13.67
CA ILE A 41 1.19 -17.71 14.44
C ILE A 41 1.80 -17.59 15.85
N HIS A 42 2.56 -16.54 16.09
CA HIS A 42 3.16 -16.28 17.39
C HIS A 42 2.41 -15.22 18.18
N GLY A 43 1.25 -14.80 17.70
CA GLY A 43 0.45 -13.80 18.38
C GLY A 43 0.88 -12.36 18.16
N ILE A 44 1.81 -12.11 17.24
CA ILE A 44 2.26 -10.75 16.94
C ILE A 44 1.18 -10.03 16.15
N PRO A 45 0.69 -8.87 16.62
CA PRO A 45 -0.33 -8.13 15.88
C PRO A 45 0.18 -7.61 14.54
N GLN A 46 -0.69 -7.59 13.56
CA GLN A 46 -0.37 -7.10 12.21
C GLN A 46 -1.44 -6.13 11.76
N SER A 47 -1.03 -4.95 11.33
CA SER A 47 -1.93 -3.94 10.80
C SER A 47 -1.61 -3.70 9.33
N LEU A 48 -2.64 -3.61 8.51
CA LEU A 48 -2.50 -3.51 7.07
C LEU A 48 -3.04 -2.20 6.55
N CYS A 49 -2.29 -1.58 5.66
CA CYS A 49 -2.76 -0.47 4.86
C CYS A 49 -2.66 -0.86 3.39
N TYR A 50 -3.77 -1.04 2.73
CA TYR A 50 -3.80 -1.37 1.31
C TYR A 50 -4.09 -0.11 0.51
N LEU A 51 -3.24 0.17 -0.46
CA LEU A 51 -3.39 1.32 -1.33
C LEU A 51 -3.73 0.84 -2.72
N GLU A 52 -4.87 1.28 -3.23
CA GLU A 52 -5.24 0.96 -4.60
C GLU A 52 -4.30 1.66 -5.56
N GLY A 53 -4.11 1.07 -6.73
CA GLY A 53 -3.25 1.67 -7.73
C GLY A 53 -3.82 2.98 -8.25
N VAL A 54 -2.91 3.90 -8.58
CA VAL A 54 -3.32 5.18 -9.17
C VAL A 54 -3.93 4.94 -10.54
N GLY A 55 -4.76 5.87 -10.99
CA GLY A 55 -5.40 5.75 -12.29
C GLY A 55 -6.57 4.80 -12.30
N THR A 56 -7.08 4.41 -11.14
CA THR A 56 -8.22 3.49 -11.07
C THR A 56 -9.53 4.16 -11.44
N HIS A 57 -9.56 5.47 -11.44
CA HIS A 57 -10.73 6.23 -11.85
C HIS A 57 -10.61 6.64 -13.30
N ARG A 58 -11.69 6.50 -14.03
CA ARG A 58 -11.73 6.84 -15.43
C ARG A 58 -11.39 8.32 -15.62
N GLY A 59 -10.44 8.59 -16.48
CA GLY A 59 -10.09 9.95 -16.79
C GLY A 59 -8.95 10.55 -15.97
N GLU A 60 -8.58 9.97 -14.86
CA GLU A 60 -7.47 10.51 -14.09
C GLU A 60 -6.18 10.56 -14.90
N TRP A 61 -5.91 9.51 -15.63
CA TRP A 61 -4.66 9.43 -16.38
C TRP A 61 -4.63 10.40 -17.57
N LEU A 62 -5.80 10.86 -18.02
CA LEU A 62 -5.88 11.79 -19.13
C LEU A 62 -5.44 13.19 -18.73
N ARG A 63 -5.44 13.46 -17.46
CA ARG A 63 -4.98 14.75 -16.95
C ARG A 63 -3.55 14.57 -16.50
N GLY A 64 -2.59 14.96 -17.34
CA GLY A 64 -1.20 14.71 -17.07
C GLY A 64 -0.75 14.81 -15.62
N GLY A 65 -1.13 15.86 -14.93
CA GLY A 65 -0.72 16.05 -13.55
C GLY A 65 -1.41 15.15 -12.55
N MET A 66 -2.55 14.58 -12.91
CA MET A 66 -3.33 13.77 -11.96
C MET A 66 -2.63 12.47 -11.59
N PHE A 67 -1.83 11.97 -12.47
CA PHE A 67 -1.11 10.75 -12.25
C PHE A 67 -0.15 10.88 -11.07
N GLY A 68 0.65 11.94 -11.08
CA GLY A 68 1.56 12.22 -10.00
C GLY A 68 0.83 12.53 -8.70
N LEU A 69 -0.31 13.21 -8.80
CA LEU A 69 -1.10 13.53 -7.61
C LEU A 69 -1.63 12.26 -6.94
N GLY A 70 -2.03 11.26 -7.74
CA GLY A 70 -2.50 10.00 -7.19
C GLY A 70 -1.42 9.27 -6.42
N ILE A 71 -0.21 9.26 -6.97
CA ILE A 71 0.92 8.64 -6.29
C ILE A 71 1.25 9.39 -5.00
N SER A 72 1.28 10.72 -5.05
CA SER A 72 1.56 11.52 -3.87
C SER A 72 0.51 11.30 -2.80
N GLY A 73 -0.75 11.20 -3.20
CA GLY A 73 -1.83 10.94 -2.25
C GLY A 73 -1.67 9.60 -1.55
N ASN A 74 -1.27 8.57 -2.30
CA ASN A 74 -1.05 7.25 -1.73
C ASN A 74 0.13 7.26 -0.75
N ILE A 75 1.21 7.93 -1.10
CA ILE A 75 2.36 8.05 -0.21
C ILE A 75 1.94 8.76 1.07
N GLY A 76 1.17 9.84 0.95
CA GLY A 76 0.70 10.59 2.10
C GLY A 76 -0.17 9.77 3.04
N ARG A 77 -1.10 9.01 2.46
CA ARG A 77 -1.97 8.14 3.27
C ARG A 77 -1.19 7.05 3.99
N ALA A 78 -0.25 6.45 3.31
CA ALA A 78 0.57 5.41 3.92
C ALA A 78 1.45 5.98 5.01
N TYR A 79 2.01 7.14 4.77
CA TYR A 79 2.85 7.78 5.77
C TYR A 79 2.03 8.14 7.01
N GLU A 80 0.83 8.65 6.82
CA GLU A 80 -0.06 8.95 7.94
C GLU A 80 -0.40 7.70 8.74
N PHE A 81 -0.70 6.61 8.03
CA PHE A 81 -0.95 5.32 8.69
C PHE A 81 0.24 4.92 9.56
N LEU A 82 1.45 5.05 9.03
CA LEU A 82 2.64 4.68 9.79
C LEU A 82 2.86 5.60 10.99
N VAL A 83 2.67 6.90 10.79
CA VAL A 83 2.86 7.87 11.87
C VAL A 83 1.89 7.60 13.02
N GLN A 84 0.65 7.30 12.68
CA GLN A 84 -0.37 7.07 13.71
C GLN A 84 -0.21 5.73 14.41
N SER A 85 0.43 4.77 13.78
CA SER A 85 0.47 3.40 14.28
C SER A 85 1.82 2.97 14.84
N TYR A 86 2.88 3.64 14.43
CA TYR A 86 4.23 3.16 14.75
C TYR A 86 4.60 3.43 16.19
N GLU A 87 5.17 2.43 16.81
CA GLU A 87 5.81 2.54 18.13
C GLU A 87 7.21 1.96 18.00
N PRO A 88 8.15 2.39 18.87
CA PRO A 88 9.50 1.87 18.80
C PRO A 88 9.53 0.35 18.78
N GLU A 89 10.40 -0.21 17.97
CA GLU A 89 10.59 -1.64 17.79
C GLU A 89 9.54 -2.33 16.92
N ASP A 90 8.57 -1.58 16.41
CA ASP A 90 7.65 -2.15 15.42
C ASP A 90 8.38 -2.41 14.11
N GLU A 91 7.92 -3.42 13.39
CA GLU A 91 8.43 -3.72 12.05
C GLU A 91 7.55 -3.06 11.01
N ILE A 92 8.19 -2.53 9.99
CA ILE A 92 7.47 -1.93 8.86
C ILE A 92 7.81 -2.74 7.61
N TRP A 93 6.77 -3.26 6.96
CA TRP A 93 6.91 -4.02 5.73
C TRP A 93 6.16 -3.31 4.63
N ILE A 94 6.83 -3.06 3.51
CA ILE A 94 6.24 -2.31 2.41
C ILE A 94 6.37 -3.13 1.14
N PHE A 95 5.23 -3.39 0.50
CA PHE A 95 5.16 -4.15 -0.74
C PHE A 95 4.55 -3.29 -1.84
N GLY A 96 5.05 -3.43 -3.05
CA GLY A 96 4.52 -2.65 -4.16
C GLY A 96 4.61 -3.40 -5.47
N PHE A 97 3.66 -3.14 -6.36
CA PHE A 97 3.62 -3.74 -7.69
C PHE A 97 3.50 -2.65 -8.73
N SER A 98 4.33 -2.72 -9.78
CA SER A 98 4.29 -1.78 -10.90
C SER A 98 4.49 -0.34 -10.38
N ARG A 99 3.57 0.57 -10.63
CA ARG A 99 3.68 1.93 -10.10
C ARG A 99 3.52 1.98 -8.59
N GLY A 100 2.89 0.96 -8.03
CA GLY A 100 2.90 0.80 -6.58
C GLY A 100 4.29 0.55 -6.04
N ALA A 101 5.18 -0.05 -6.84
CA ALA A 101 6.57 -0.20 -6.42
C ALA A 101 7.26 1.14 -6.27
N PHE A 102 6.92 2.10 -7.14
CA PHE A 102 7.43 3.46 -7.00
C PHE A 102 6.94 4.09 -5.70
N THR A 103 5.65 3.92 -5.41
CA THR A 103 5.07 4.39 -4.16
C THR A 103 5.78 3.77 -2.97
N ALA A 104 6.01 2.47 -3.01
CA ALA A 104 6.67 1.75 -1.93
C ALA A 104 8.09 2.26 -1.69
N ARG A 105 8.83 2.49 -2.76
CA ARG A 105 10.20 3.00 -2.64
C ARG A 105 10.23 4.41 -2.08
N SER A 106 9.32 5.25 -2.54
CA SER A 106 9.25 6.63 -2.06
C SER A 106 8.89 6.67 -0.59
N LEU A 107 7.93 5.84 -0.19
CA LEU A 107 7.53 5.75 1.20
C LEU A 107 8.69 5.27 2.07
N ALA A 108 9.40 4.25 1.62
CA ALA A 108 10.53 3.72 2.37
C ALA A 108 11.61 4.79 2.57
N SER A 109 11.84 5.62 1.55
CA SER A 109 12.79 6.70 1.66
C SER A 109 12.35 7.75 2.67
N MET A 110 11.05 8.09 2.68
CA MET A 110 10.51 9.03 3.64
C MET A 110 10.63 8.51 5.07
N VAL A 111 10.30 7.25 5.26
CA VAL A 111 10.37 6.63 6.58
C VAL A 111 11.82 6.63 7.08
N ARG A 112 12.74 6.27 6.20
CA ARG A 112 14.16 6.27 6.57
C ARG A 112 14.63 7.65 6.98
N ALA A 113 14.23 8.67 6.23
CA ALA A 113 14.63 10.04 6.54
C ALA A 113 14.04 10.54 7.84
N ALA A 114 12.82 10.11 8.16
CA ALA A 114 12.12 10.58 9.35
C ALA A 114 12.57 9.86 10.62
N VAL A 115 12.96 8.59 10.51
CA VAL A 115 13.28 7.77 11.69
C VAL A 115 14.78 7.73 11.95
N TYR A 116 15.56 7.77 10.91
CA TYR A 116 17.01 7.70 11.00
C TYR A 116 17.65 9.01 10.53
#